data_e4ec4e33f04652e0fa195c76ad356bee
#
_entry.id   e4ec4e33f04652e0fa195c76ad356bee
#
_cell.length_a   1.000
_cell.length_b   1.000
_cell.length_c   1.000
_cell.angle_alpha   90.00
_cell.angle_beta   90.00
_cell.angle_gamma   90.00
#
_symmetry.space_group_name_H-M   'P 1'
#
loop_
_entity.id
_entity.type
_entity.pdbx_description
1 polymer ?
#
loop_
_entity_poly.entity_id
_entity_poly.type
_entity_poly.pdbx_seq_one_letter_code
_entity_poly.pdbx_strand_id
1 'polypeptide(L)'
;IQKGSLLDYISNKIRIEIRDYAYEHNYSFFNLRSQEGMLRNLMIRTSSTGELMVLLQCKIVEESEMDLMKQLLAFVAERFPQITSLLYVVNNKCNDTINDLEVMVFKGNDHIFEEMEGLRFKIGAKSFYQTNSGQAYNLYKVARNFAGLTGKELVYDLYTGTGTIANFVSRQAKKVIGIEYVPEAIEDAKVNSAINGIDNTLFYAGDMKDILTQEFINQHGRPDVIITDPPRAGMHDDVINTILFAEPQRIVYVSCNPATQARDLSLLDAKYKVMAVQPVDMF
;
A
#
# COMPACT_ATOMS: atom_id res chain seq x y z
N ILE A 1 21.77 11.07 -17.85
CA ILE A 1 20.59 11.47 -17.06
C ILE A 1 19.38 11.11 -17.89
N GLN A 2 18.71 9.99 -17.59
CA GLN A 2 17.43 9.64 -18.19
C GLN A 2 16.45 10.78 -17.90
N LYS A 3 15.70 11.22 -18.91
CA LYS A 3 14.63 12.18 -18.75
C LYS A 3 13.64 11.57 -17.75
N GLY A 4 13.57 12.14 -16.54
CA GLY A 4 12.53 11.80 -15.58
C GLY A 4 11.15 11.93 -16.23
N SER A 5 10.19 11.11 -15.82
CA SER A 5 8.83 11.19 -16.34
C SER A 5 8.24 12.58 -16.03
N LEU A 6 7.17 12.98 -16.72
CA LEU A 6 6.45 14.23 -16.41
C LEU A 6 6.02 14.28 -14.93
N LEU A 7 5.75 13.12 -14.36
CA LEU A 7 5.35 12.94 -12.94
C LEU A 7 6.50 13.28 -11.98
N ASP A 8 7.74 12.85 -12.31
CA ASP A 8 8.93 13.22 -11.50
C ASP A 8 9.18 14.72 -11.53
N TYR A 9 8.91 15.36 -12.68
CA TYR A 9 9.04 16.81 -12.82
C TYR A 9 8.07 17.56 -11.91
N ILE A 10 6.78 17.20 -11.89
CA ILE A 10 5.78 17.90 -11.07
C ILE A 10 6.03 17.73 -9.57
N SER A 11 6.38 16.52 -9.13
CA SER A 11 6.72 16.22 -7.74
C SER A 11 7.92 17.05 -7.27
N ASN A 12 8.96 17.12 -8.10
CA ASN A 12 10.15 17.91 -7.81
C ASN A 12 9.83 19.41 -7.77
N LYS A 13 8.99 19.90 -8.69
CA LYS A 13 8.57 21.30 -8.73
C LYS A 13 7.79 21.68 -7.47
N ILE A 14 6.83 20.87 -7.04
CA ILE A 14 6.07 21.08 -5.80
C ILE A 14 7.02 21.16 -4.61
N ARG A 15 7.92 20.19 -4.48
CA ARG A 15 8.91 20.15 -3.38
C ARG A 15 9.78 21.41 -3.33
N ILE A 16 10.25 21.88 -4.49
CA ILE A 16 11.10 23.08 -4.58
C ILE A 16 10.30 24.33 -4.19
N GLU A 17 9.11 24.52 -4.75
CA GLU A 17 8.28 25.69 -4.48
C GLU A 17 7.83 25.77 -3.02
N ILE A 18 7.49 24.63 -2.39
CA ILE A 18 7.19 24.56 -0.95
C ILE A 18 8.43 24.95 -0.12
N ARG A 19 9.60 24.43 -0.47
CA ARG A 19 10.84 24.75 0.21
C ARG A 19 11.16 26.24 0.11
N ASP A 20 11.08 26.81 -1.08
CA ASP A 20 11.46 28.20 -1.34
C ASP A 20 10.49 29.16 -0.65
N TYR A 21 9.18 28.87 -0.69
CA TYR A 21 8.17 29.59 0.09
C TYR A 21 8.45 29.53 1.60
N ALA A 22 8.80 28.35 2.10
CA ALA A 22 9.11 28.17 3.52
C ALA A 22 10.34 28.98 3.97
N TYR A 23 11.38 29.06 3.14
CA TYR A 23 12.55 29.90 3.42
C TYR A 23 12.22 31.40 3.36
N GLU A 24 11.47 31.81 2.35
CA GLU A 24 11.08 33.22 2.17
C GLU A 24 10.23 33.76 3.33
N HIS A 25 9.39 32.88 3.92
CA HIS A 25 8.49 33.23 5.02
C HIS A 25 8.99 32.79 6.40
N ASN A 26 10.26 32.35 6.51
CA ASN A 26 10.91 31.95 7.76
C ASN A 26 10.22 30.81 8.51
N TYR A 27 9.69 29.81 7.79
CA TYR A 27 9.18 28.59 8.41
C TYR A 27 10.33 27.78 8.99
N SER A 28 10.12 27.18 10.17
CA SER A 28 11.07 26.28 10.77
C SER A 28 10.94 24.87 10.21
N PHE A 29 12.08 24.22 9.94
CA PHE A 29 12.13 22.81 9.54
C PHE A 29 12.40 21.94 10.74
N PHE A 30 11.68 20.82 10.84
CA PHE A 30 11.78 19.91 11.96
C PHE A 30 13.15 19.22 12.02
N ASN A 31 13.77 19.26 13.16
CA ASN A 31 15.02 18.59 13.43
C ASN A 31 14.76 17.33 14.28
N LEU A 32 15.10 16.15 13.74
CA LEU A 32 14.89 14.87 14.41
C LEU A 32 15.64 14.71 15.74
N ARG A 33 16.77 15.41 15.93
CA ARG A 33 17.56 15.31 17.17
C ARG A 33 17.03 16.21 18.27
N SER A 34 16.75 17.48 17.97
CA SER A 34 16.20 18.43 18.93
C SER A 34 14.68 18.29 19.10
N GLN A 35 14.01 17.60 18.17
CA GLN A 35 12.54 17.48 18.13
C GLN A 35 11.86 18.85 18.05
N GLU A 36 12.46 19.81 17.37
CA GLU A 36 11.99 21.18 17.20
C GLU A 36 11.79 21.53 15.73
N GLY A 37 10.93 22.50 15.46
CA GLY A 37 10.57 22.97 14.12
C GLY A 37 9.21 22.44 13.64
N MET A 38 8.59 23.18 12.72
CA MET A 38 7.20 22.98 12.29
C MET A 38 7.08 21.98 11.13
N LEU A 39 7.80 22.23 10.01
CA LEU A 39 7.67 21.41 8.79
C LEU A 39 8.45 20.11 8.95
N ARG A 40 7.75 18.97 8.99
CA ARG A 40 8.34 17.65 9.24
C ARG A 40 8.57 16.86 7.97
N ASN A 41 7.50 16.58 7.25
CA ASN A 41 7.54 15.66 6.12
C ASN A 41 6.61 16.14 5.00
N LEU A 42 6.98 15.84 3.77
CA LEU A 42 6.17 16.09 2.58
C LEU A 42 6.07 14.79 1.79
N MET A 43 4.87 14.27 1.66
CA MET A 43 4.58 13.12 0.81
C MET A 43 3.88 13.61 -0.46
N ILE A 44 4.38 13.19 -1.60
CA ILE A 44 3.77 13.46 -2.91
C ILE A 44 3.53 12.10 -3.58
N ARG A 45 2.30 11.84 -3.98
CA ARG A 45 1.91 10.64 -4.73
C ARG A 45 1.26 11.05 -6.04
N THR A 46 1.72 10.44 -7.10
CA THR A 46 1.13 10.55 -8.43
C THR A 46 0.53 9.20 -8.80
N SER A 47 -0.56 9.20 -9.54
CA SER A 47 -1.23 7.98 -9.99
C SER A 47 -1.19 7.84 -11.51
N SER A 48 -1.44 6.63 -12.00
CA SER A 48 -1.58 6.32 -13.42
C SER A 48 -2.77 7.05 -14.07
N THR A 49 -3.77 7.45 -13.28
CA THR A 49 -4.92 8.23 -13.74
C THR A 49 -4.63 9.72 -13.90
N GLY A 50 -3.42 10.17 -13.53
CA GLY A 50 -3.02 11.59 -13.56
C GLY A 50 -3.43 12.38 -12.30
N GLU A 51 -4.01 11.72 -11.30
CA GLU A 51 -4.32 12.35 -10.03
C GLU A 51 -3.06 12.56 -9.18
N LEU A 52 -3.09 13.59 -8.33
CA LEU A 52 -1.96 14.05 -7.55
C LEU A 52 -2.37 14.29 -6.10
N MET A 53 -1.76 13.56 -5.18
CA MET A 53 -1.90 13.74 -3.74
C MET A 53 -0.66 14.40 -3.16
N VAL A 54 -0.89 15.40 -2.33
CA VAL A 54 0.16 16.05 -1.52
C VAL A 54 -0.28 16.02 -0.06
N LEU A 55 0.54 15.44 0.81
CA LEU A 55 0.35 15.43 2.25
C LEU A 55 1.49 16.18 2.92
N LEU A 56 1.14 17.22 3.68
CA LEU A 56 2.06 17.96 4.52
C LEU A 56 1.96 17.48 5.97
N GLN A 57 3.07 17.05 6.54
CA GLN A 57 3.15 16.69 7.97
C GLN A 57 3.84 17.80 8.72
N CYS A 58 3.18 18.32 9.75
CA CYS A 58 3.69 19.39 10.59
C CYS A 58 3.66 19.00 12.07
N LYS A 59 4.59 19.57 12.82
CA LYS A 59 4.48 19.69 14.28
C LYS A 59 3.84 21.04 14.57
N ILE A 60 2.76 21.06 15.33
CA ILE A 60 2.02 22.25 15.69
C ILE A 60 1.93 22.32 17.22
N VAL A 61 2.53 23.31 17.81
CA VAL A 61 2.52 23.55 19.27
C VAL A 61 1.67 24.76 19.59
N GLU A 62 1.74 25.80 18.74
CA GLU A 62 1.03 27.04 18.93
C GLU A 62 -0.01 27.27 17.80
N GLU A 63 -1.07 28.03 18.11
CA GLU A 63 -2.12 28.32 17.14
C GLU A 63 -1.59 29.09 15.91
N SER A 64 -0.60 29.95 16.12
CA SER A 64 0.10 30.69 15.04
C SER A 64 0.76 29.76 14.01
N GLU A 65 1.26 28.60 14.44
CA GLU A 65 1.87 27.59 13.54
C GLU A 65 0.80 26.90 12.68
N MET A 66 -0.41 26.73 13.23
CA MET A 66 -1.57 26.22 12.46
C MET A 66 -1.94 27.20 11.33
N ASP A 67 -1.94 28.49 11.61
CA ASP A 67 -2.21 29.52 10.61
C ASP A 67 -1.13 29.58 9.52
N LEU A 68 0.14 29.46 9.91
CA LEU A 68 1.25 29.35 8.96
C LEU A 68 1.10 28.11 8.06
N MET A 69 0.79 26.94 8.64
CA MET A 69 0.55 25.73 7.86
C MET A 69 -0.58 25.92 6.84
N LYS A 70 -1.71 26.53 7.26
CA LYS A 70 -2.84 26.82 6.35
C LYS A 70 -2.46 27.80 5.25
N GLN A 71 -1.64 28.82 5.54
CA GLN A 71 -1.12 29.74 4.52
C GLN A 71 -0.24 29.02 3.49
N LEU A 72 0.64 28.13 3.92
CA LEU A 72 1.45 27.31 3.02
C LEU A 72 0.57 26.40 2.14
N LEU A 73 -0.45 25.76 2.73
CA LEU A 73 -1.38 24.92 1.97
C LEU A 73 -2.21 25.73 0.97
N ALA A 74 -2.62 26.94 1.33
CA ALA A 74 -3.33 27.85 0.42
C ALA A 74 -2.44 28.25 -0.77
N PHE A 75 -1.17 28.62 -0.51
CA PHE A 75 -0.17 28.86 -1.56
C PHE A 75 -0.02 27.64 -2.49
N VAL A 76 0.12 26.44 -1.93
CA VAL A 76 0.25 25.20 -2.71
C VAL A 76 -1.01 24.96 -3.56
N ALA A 77 -2.20 25.16 -2.99
CA ALA A 77 -3.47 24.99 -3.68
C ALA A 77 -3.68 25.96 -4.85
N GLU A 78 -3.18 27.19 -4.74
CA GLU A 78 -3.22 28.21 -5.79
C GLU A 78 -2.17 27.94 -6.87
N ARG A 79 -0.96 27.62 -6.45
CA ARG A 79 0.19 27.42 -7.34
C ARG A 79 0.09 26.13 -8.16
N PHE A 80 -0.57 25.12 -7.62
CA PHE A 80 -0.74 23.79 -8.22
C PHE A 80 -2.20 23.36 -8.25
N PRO A 81 -3.04 24.01 -9.10
CA PRO A 81 -4.48 23.69 -9.17
C PRO A 81 -4.79 22.26 -9.61
N GLN A 82 -3.83 21.56 -10.21
CA GLN A 82 -3.94 20.15 -10.62
C GLN A 82 -3.86 19.16 -9.44
N ILE A 83 -3.52 19.59 -8.23
CA ILE A 83 -3.56 18.73 -7.05
C ILE A 83 -5.03 18.34 -6.78
N THR A 84 -5.31 17.04 -6.83
CA THR A 84 -6.64 16.47 -6.61
C THR A 84 -6.91 16.14 -5.15
N SER A 85 -5.84 15.95 -4.36
CA SER A 85 -5.89 15.60 -2.94
C SER A 85 -4.78 16.38 -2.21
N LEU A 86 -5.14 17.47 -1.52
CA LEU A 86 -4.23 18.25 -0.69
C LEU A 86 -4.58 18.04 0.78
N LEU A 87 -3.69 17.39 1.48
CA LEU A 87 -3.91 16.88 2.83
C LEU A 87 -2.87 17.46 3.80
N TYR A 88 -3.20 17.41 5.09
CA TYR A 88 -2.24 17.65 6.15
C TYR A 88 -2.45 16.73 7.34
N VAL A 89 -1.42 16.58 8.13
CA VAL A 89 -1.46 15.85 9.41
C VAL A 89 -0.62 16.59 10.45
N VAL A 90 -1.16 16.73 11.65
CA VAL A 90 -0.42 17.25 12.81
C VAL A 90 0.23 16.06 13.53
N ASN A 91 1.55 16.07 13.57
CA ASN A 91 2.33 15.03 14.23
C ASN A 91 3.26 15.63 15.28
N ASN A 92 2.85 15.60 16.53
CA ASN A 92 3.62 16.08 17.67
C ASN A 92 4.43 14.96 18.35
N LYS A 93 4.44 13.73 17.76
CA LYS A 93 5.19 12.57 18.28
C LYS A 93 6.67 12.67 17.95
N CYS A 94 7.48 11.82 18.57
CA CYS A 94 8.92 11.73 18.32
C CYS A 94 9.26 10.97 17.01
N ASN A 95 8.30 10.30 16.37
CA ASN A 95 8.50 9.56 15.12
C ASN A 95 7.62 10.10 13.99
N ASP A 96 7.89 9.69 12.75
CA ASP A 96 7.19 10.18 11.56
C ASP A 96 6.00 9.31 11.13
N THR A 97 5.63 8.29 11.90
CA THR A 97 4.46 7.45 11.58
C THR A 97 3.16 8.24 11.72
N ILE A 98 2.24 8.03 10.79
CA ILE A 98 0.94 8.74 10.75
C ILE A 98 -0.27 7.80 10.90
N ASN A 99 -0.05 6.49 11.08
CA ASN A 99 -1.13 5.49 11.07
C ASN A 99 -2.19 5.75 12.16
N ASP A 100 -1.76 6.21 13.32
CA ASP A 100 -2.58 6.54 14.50
C ASP A 100 -3.03 8.01 14.55
N LEU A 101 -2.73 8.81 13.53
CA LEU A 101 -3.06 10.23 13.45
C LEU A 101 -4.20 10.48 12.46
N GLU A 102 -4.99 11.51 12.69
CA GLU A 102 -6.01 11.96 11.77
C GLU A 102 -5.38 12.71 10.59
N VAL A 103 -5.73 12.31 9.36
CA VAL A 103 -5.35 13.01 8.13
C VAL A 103 -6.50 13.92 7.73
N MET A 104 -6.23 15.20 7.65
CA MET A 104 -7.21 16.24 7.35
C MET A 104 -7.14 16.63 5.87
N VAL A 105 -8.31 16.81 5.25
CA VAL A 105 -8.42 17.31 3.88
C VAL A 105 -8.40 18.85 3.91
N PHE A 106 -7.41 19.46 3.27
CA PHE A 106 -7.39 20.90 3.04
C PHE A 106 -8.17 21.28 1.77
N LYS A 107 -7.95 20.51 0.68
CA LYS A 107 -8.64 20.72 -0.60
C LYS A 107 -8.75 19.42 -1.39
N GLY A 108 -9.88 19.23 -2.07
CA GLY A 108 -10.12 18.09 -2.95
C GLY A 108 -10.57 16.84 -2.19
N ASN A 109 -10.06 15.68 -2.57
CA ASN A 109 -10.44 14.38 -2.02
C ASN A 109 -9.45 13.92 -0.94
N ASP A 110 -9.88 12.96 -0.10
CA ASP A 110 -9.01 12.26 0.87
C ASP A 110 -8.14 11.17 0.23
N HIS A 111 -8.26 10.96 -1.08
CA HIS A 111 -7.64 9.88 -1.83
C HIS A 111 -7.35 10.27 -3.28
N ILE A 112 -6.58 9.41 -3.94
CA ILE A 112 -6.40 9.33 -5.39
C ILE A 112 -6.77 7.94 -5.88
N PHE A 113 -6.95 7.77 -7.19
CA PHE A 113 -7.19 6.47 -7.80
C PHE A 113 -6.02 6.01 -8.65
N GLU A 114 -5.67 4.74 -8.51
CA GLU A 114 -4.86 4.01 -9.49
C GLU A 114 -5.77 3.16 -10.38
N GLU A 115 -5.32 2.90 -11.61
CA GLU A 115 -6.04 2.05 -12.54
C GLU A 115 -5.15 0.95 -13.10
N MET A 116 -5.69 -0.26 -13.18
CA MET A 116 -4.99 -1.45 -13.67
C MET A 116 -5.96 -2.41 -14.33
N GLU A 117 -5.83 -2.64 -15.65
CA GLU A 117 -6.75 -3.49 -16.44
C GLU A 117 -8.24 -3.15 -16.25
N GLY A 118 -8.57 -1.86 -16.14
CA GLY A 118 -9.94 -1.39 -15.90
C GLY A 118 -10.44 -1.61 -14.48
N LEU A 119 -9.58 -2.00 -13.54
CA LEU A 119 -9.85 -1.97 -12.11
C LEU A 119 -9.33 -0.66 -11.52
N ARG A 120 -10.15 -0.03 -10.70
CA ARG A 120 -9.79 1.19 -9.99
C ARG A 120 -9.52 0.88 -8.52
N PHE A 121 -8.44 1.44 -8.00
CA PHE A 121 -8.03 1.26 -6.62
C PHE A 121 -7.97 2.61 -5.91
N LYS A 122 -8.77 2.77 -4.86
CA LYS A 122 -8.74 3.93 -3.97
C LYS A 122 -7.47 3.86 -3.11
N ILE A 123 -6.66 4.91 -3.16
CA ILE A 123 -5.39 5.02 -2.42
C ILE A 123 -5.47 6.23 -1.51
N GLY A 124 -5.57 6.01 -0.22
CA GLY A 124 -5.50 7.05 0.81
C GLY A 124 -4.06 7.40 1.19
N ALA A 125 -3.91 8.42 2.03
CA ALA A 125 -2.58 8.85 2.51
C ALA A 125 -1.85 7.77 3.31
N LYS A 126 -2.59 6.96 4.05
CA LYS A 126 -2.06 5.86 4.89
C LYS A 126 -1.97 4.52 4.15
N SER A 127 -2.63 4.38 2.99
CA SER A 127 -2.64 3.13 2.24
C SER A 127 -1.27 2.84 1.67
N PHE A 128 -0.80 1.59 1.85
CA PHE A 128 0.35 1.11 1.10
C PHE A 128 -0.07 0.84 -0.34
N TYR A 129 0.69 1.37 -1.27
CA TYR A 129 0.61 1.05 -2.69
C TYR A 129 2.01 1.16 -3.30
N GLN A 130 2.32 0.30 -4.26
CA GLN A 130 3.63 0.29 -4.94
C GLN A 130 3.88 1.62 -5.65
N THR A 131 5.02 2.25 -5.38
CA THR A 131 5.35 3.59 -5.89
C THR A 131 5.50 3.66 -7.42
N ASN A 132 5.94 2.57 -8.05
CA ASN A 132 6.01 2.43 -9.49
C ASN A 132 4.83 1.61 -10.00
N SER A 133 3.74 2.29 -10.37
CA SER A 133 2.48 1.65 -10.81
C SER A 133 2.66 0.73 -12.03
N GLY A 134 3.54 1.12 -12.96
CA GLY A 134 3.83 0.30 -14.14
C GLY A 134 4.52 -1.01 -13.79
N GLN A 135 5.48 -0.97 -12.88
CA GLN A 135 6.16 -2.18 -12.41
C GLN A 135 5.31 -2.98 -11.43
N ALA A 136 4.45 -2.33 -10.63
CA ALA A 136 3.43 -3.02 -9.82
C ALA A 136 2.52 -3.88 -10.70
N TYR A 137 2.05 -3.33 -11.81
CA TYR A 137 1.26 -4.09 -12.78
C TYR A 137 2.03 -5.30 -13.35
N ASN A 138 3.30 -5.13 -13.70
CA ASN A 138 4.14 -6.25 -14.18
C ASN A 138 4.31 -7.32 -13.10
N LEU A 139 4.56 -6.93 -11.85
CA LEU A 139 4.66 -7.84 -10.72
C LEU A 139 3.36 -8.64 -10.51
N TYR A 140 2.23 -7.97 -10.53
CA TYR A 140 0.92 -8.63 -10.33
C TYR A 140 0.53 -9.54 -11.49
N LYS A 141 0.94 -9.20 -12.74
CA LYS A 141 0.80 -10.12 -13.87
C LYS A 141 1.62 -11.39 -13.68
N VAL A 142 2.87 -11.27 -13.21
CA VAL A 142 3.70 -12.44 -12.92
C VAL A 142 3.05 -13.29 -11.83
N ALA A 143 2.60 -12.67 -10.73
CA ALA A 143 1.93 -13.38 -9.64
C ALA A 143 0.66 -14.10 -10.13
N ARG A 144 -0.19 -13.43 -10.91
CA ARG A 144 -1.40 -14.02 -11.51
C ARG A 144 -1.07 -15.16 -12.47
N ASN A 145 -0.05 -15.00 -13.31
CA ASN A 145 0.38 -16.06 -14.22
C ASN A 145 0.89 -17.29 -13.47
N PHE A 146 1.68 -17.08 -12.41
CA PHE A 146 2.14 -18.18 -11.55
C PHE A 146 0.98 -18.83 -10.77
N ALA A 147 -0.05 -18.07 -10.40
CA ALA A 147 -1.25 -18.62 -9.79
C ALA A 147 -2.02 -19.56 -10.72
N GLY A 148 -1.98 -19.35 -12.04
CA GLY A 148 -2.54 -20.25 -13.06
C GLY A 148 -4.03 -20.53 -12.84
N LEU A 149 -4.81 -19.48 -12.56
CA LEU A 149 -6.23 -19.57 -12.23
C LEU A 149 -7.08 -19.86 -13.47
N THR A 150 -8.16 -20.65 -13.28
CA THR A 150 -9.07 -21.11 -14.32
C THR A 150 -10.53 -20.68 -14.08
N GLY A 151 -10.80 -19.95 -12.99
CA GLY A 151 -12.15 -19.56 -12.55
C GLY A 151 -12.79 -20.53 -11.55
N LYS A 152 -12.09 -21.59 -11.15
CA LYS A 152 -12.61 -22.62 -10.25
C LYS A 152 -11.98 -22.62 -8.86
N GLU A 153 -10.88 -21.93 -8.70
CA GLU A 153 -10.02 -21.99 -7.54
C GLU A 153 -10.55 -21.11 -6.41
N LEU A 154 -10.43 -21.62 -5.18
CA LEU A 154 -10.44 -20.86 -3.95
C LEU A 154 -9.01 -20.35 -3.73
N VAL A 155 -8.85 -19.04 -3.72
CA VAL A 155 -7.56 -18.36 -3.53
C VAL A 155 -7.52 -17.71 -2.16
N TYR A 156 -6.42 -17.89 -1.42
CA TYR A 156 -6.11 -17.08 -0.24
C TYR A 156 -5.01 -16.08 -0.61
N ASP A 157 -5.27 -14.79 -0.35
CA ASP A 157 -4.32 -13.68 -0.51
C ASP A 157 -3.86 -13.23 0.87
N LEU A 158 -2.67 -13.68 1.27
CA LEU A 158 -2.11 -13.42 2.59
C LEU A 158 -1.29 -12.12 2.55
N TYR A 159 -1.48 -11.27 3.56
CA TYR A 159 -0.95 -9.91 3.62
C TYR A 159 -1.52 -9.05 2.49
N THR A 160 -2.86 -9.10 2.33
CA THR A 160 -3.57 -8.57 1.17
C THR A 160 -3.53 -7.03 1.05
N GLY A 161 -3.13 -6.32 2.13
CA GLY A 161 -3.12 -4.86 2.17
C GLY A 161 -4.49 -4.28 1.83
N THR A 162 -4.52 -3.33 0.90
CA THR A 162 -5.76 -2.73 0.39
C THR A 162 -6.49 -3.61 -0.65
N GLY A 163 -6.19 -4.91 -0.68
CA GLY A 163 -6.84 -5.88 -1.55
C GLY A 163 -6.44 -5.78 -3.01
N THR A 164 -5.28 -5.21 -3.33
CA THR A 164 -4.88 -4.99 -4.72
C THR A 164 -4.71 -6.30 -5.48
N ILE A 165 -3.93 -7.26 -4.95
CA ILE A 165 -3.73 -8.57 -5.60
C ILE A 165 -5.03 -9.34 -5.59
N ALA A 166 -5.75 -9.40 -4.45
CA ALA A 166 -7.03 -10.08 -4.33
C ALA A 166 -8.03 -9.66 -5.42
N ASN A 167 -8.23 -8.34 -5.59
CA ASN A 167 -9.12 -7.79 -6.61
C ASN A 167 -8.59 -8.05 -8.04
N PHE A 168 -7.28 -7.95 -8.25
CA PHE A 168 -6.65 -8.16 -9.55
C PHE A 168 -6.83 -9.60 -10.07
N VAL A 169 -6.83 -10.59 -9.18
CA VAL A 169 -6.99 -12.00 -9.55
C VAL A 169 -8.45 -12.49 -9.48
N SER A 170 -9.35 -11.75 -8.85
CA SER A 170 -10.71 -12.17 -8.54
C SER A 170 -11.52 -12.62 -9.75
N ARG A 171 -11.35 -11.92 -10.90
CA ARG A 171 -12.04 -12.25 -12.16
C ARG A 171 -11.67 -13.62 -12.74
N GLN A 172 -10.55 -14.19 -12.29
CA GLN A 172 -10.05 -15.49 -12.73
C GLN A 172 -10.11 -16.55 -11.62
N ALA A 173 -10.73 -16.24 -10.48
CA ALA A 173 -10.92 -17.13 -9.35
C ALA A 173 -12.40 -17.38 -9.08
N LYS A 174 -12.74 -18.53 -8.50
CA LYS A 174 -14.08 -18.79 -7.96
C LYS A 174 -14.37 -17.88 -6.77
N LYS A 175 -13.39 -17.72 -5.90
CA LYS A 175 -13.46 -16.92 -4.67
C LYS A 175 -12.06 -16.54 -4.22
N VAL A 176 -11.91 -15.34 -3.69
CA VAL A 176 -10.66 -14.89 -3.07
C VAL A 176 -10.91 -14.49 -1.61
N ILE A 177 -10.07 -14.95 -0.71
CA ILE A 177 -10.10 -14.57 0.71
C ILE A 177 -8.80 -13.84 1.02
N GLY A 178 -8.91 -12.56 1.36
CA GLY A 178 -7.79 -11.71 1.76
C GLY A 178 -7.69 -11.61 3.29
N ILE A 179 -6.48 -11.69 3.82
CA ILE A 179 -6.19 -11.52 5.25
C ILE A 179 -5.11 -10.45 5.42
N GLU A 180 -5.35 -9.50 6.33
CA GLU A 180 -4.45 -8.38 6.60
C GLU A 180 -4.49 -7.99 8.07
N TYR A 181 -3.35 -7.59 8.62
CA TYR A 181 -3.24 -7.18 10.02
C TYR A 181 -3.93 -5.83 10.29
N VAL A 182 -3.87 -4.88 9.34
CA VAL A 182 -4.34 -3.50 9.48
C VAL A 182 -5.83 -3.40 9.14
N PRO A 183 -6.73 -3.12 10.12
CA PRO A 183 -8.17 -3.06 9.87
C PRO A 183 -8.56 -2.02 8.82
N GLU A 184 -7.91 -0.85 8.81
CA GLU A 184 -8.18 0.23 7.86
C GLU A 184 -7.85 -0.21 6.41
N ALA A 185 -6.81 -1.01 6.22
CA ALA A 185 -6.48 -1.56 4.90
C ALA A 185 -7.56 -2.56 4.43
N ILE A 186 -8.15 -3.32 5.34
CA ILE A 186 -9.29 -4.21 5.03
C ILE A 186 -10.54 -3.41 4.61
N GLU A 187 -10.83 -2.29 5.26
CA GLU A 187 -11.93 -1.42 4.82
C GLU A 187 -11.65 -0.85 3.42
N ASP A 188 -10.43 -0.41 3.14
CA ASP A 188 -10.03 -0.01 1.79
C ASP A 188 -10.17 -1.16 0.78
N ALA A 189 -9.81 -2.40 1.15
CA ALA A 189 -9.95 -3.57 0.29
C ALA A 189 -11.42 -3.85 -0.08
N LYS A 190 -12.35 -3.73 0.88
CA LYS A 190 -13.79 -3.86 0.66
C LYS A 190 -14.32 -2.76 -0.26
N VAL A 191 -13.89 -1.51 -0.03
CA VAL A 191 -14.23 -0.37 -0.89
C VAL A 191 -13.73 -0.61 -2.31
N ASN A 192 -12.50 -1.10 -2.48
CA ASN A 192 -11.91 -1.40 -3.77
C ASN A 192 -12.67 -2.52 -4.50
N SER A 193 -13.14 -3.55 -3.79
CA SER A 193 -14.01 -4.57 -4.39
C SER A 193 -15.33 -3.97 -4.85
N ALA A 194 -15.98 -3.15 -4.02
CA ALA A 194 -17.28 -2.54 -4.32
C ALA A 194 -17.21 -1.59 -5.53
N ILE A 195 -16.17 -0.74 -5.60
CA ILE A 195 -15.96 0.18 -6.75
C ILE A 195 -15.83 -0.59 -8.07
N ASN A 196 -15.23 -1.78 -8.03
CA ASN A 196 -15.00 -2.62 -9.20
C ASN A 196 -16.12 -3.62 -9.49
N GLY A 197 -17.22 -3.61 -8.70
CA GLY A 197 -18.31 -4.56 -8.83
C GLY A 197 -17.89 -6.02 -8.62
N ILE A 198 -16.89 -6.25 -7.74
CA ILE A 198 -16.36 -7.57 -7.40
C ILE A 198 -17.11 -8.07 -6.17
N ASP A 199 -17.75 -9.23 -6.30
CA ASP A 199 -18.61 -9.85 -5.28
C ASP A 199 -18.08 -11.20 -4.75
N ASN A 200 -16.99 -11.70 -5.32
CA ASN A 200 -16.38 -12.98 -4.97
C ASN A 200 -15.14 -12.85 -4.07
N THR A 201 -14.94 -11.69 -3.44
CA THR A 201 -13.87 -11.45 -2.45
C THR A 201 -14.42 -11.36 -1.05
N LEU A 202 -13.69 -11.89 -0.07
CA LEU A 202 -13.92 -11.71 1.36
C LEU A 202 -12.63 -11.25 2.04
N PHE A 203 -12.73 -10.37 3.04
CA PHE A 203 -11.57 -9.82 3.72
C PHE A 203 -11.70 -9.92 5.24
N TYR A 204 -10.60 -10.30 5.90
CA TYR A 204 -10.50 -10.49 7.33
C TYR A 204 -9.34 -9.68 7.91
N ALA A 205 -9.62 -8.90 8.95
CA ALA A 205 -8.63 -8.12 9.67
C ALA A 205 -8.12 -8.87 10.90
N GLY A 206 -6.81 -8.96 11.06
CA GLY A 206 -6.17 -9.53 12.25
C GLY A 206 -4.78 -10.07 11.98
N ASP A 207 -4.08 -10.45 13.04
CA ASP A 207 -2.76 -11.05 12.91
C ASP A 207 -2.88 -12.37 12.11
N MET A 208 -2.02 -12.50 11.12
CA MET A 208 -2.04 -13.64 10.19
C MET A 208 -1.99 -14.99 10.93
N LYS A 209 -1.18 -15.10 11.97
CA LYS A 209 -1.04 -16.32 12.78
C LYS A 209 -2.30 -16.65 13.59
N ASP A 210 -3.10 -15.62 13.96
CA ASP A 210 -4.32 -15.78 14.75
C ASP A 210 -5.55 -16.05 13.88
N ILE A 211 -5.58 -15.48 12.66
CA ILE A 211 -6.69 -15.66 11.71
C ILE A 211 -6.50 -16.94 10.88
N LEU A 212 -5.33 -17.13 10.28
CA LEU A 212 -5.07 -18.30 9.41
C LEU A 212 -4.82 -19.55 10.26
N THR A 213 -5.90 -20.12 10.78
CA THR A 213 -5.88 -21.34 11.61
C THR A 213 -6.49 -22.53 10.87
N GLN A 214 -6.34 -23.72 11.44
CA GLN A 214 -7.02 -24.92 10.91
C GLN A 214 -8.54 -24.76 10.93
N GLU A 215 -9.09 -24.10 11.96
CA GLU A 215 -10.52 -23.81 12.05
C GLU A 215 -10.99 -22.87 10.96
N PHE A 216 -10.20 -21.83 10.67
CA PHE A 216 -10.47 -20.91 9.56
C PHE A 216 -10.53 -21.67 8.22
N ILE A 217 -9.58 -22.56 7.97
CA ILE A 217 -9.55 -23.39 6.77
C ILE A 217 -10.74 -24.34 6.71
N ASN A 218 -11.13 -24.95 7.83
CA ASN A 218 -12.29 -25.82 7.89
C ASN A 218 -13.60 -25.07 7.62
N GLN A 219 -13.69 -23.81 8.07
CA GLN A 219 -14.87 -22.97 7.87
C GLN A 219 -14.97 -22.44 6.44
N HIS A 220 -13.86 -22.01 5.86
CA HIS A 220 -13.84 -21.30 4.57
C HIS A 220 -13.45 -22.17 3.39
N GLY A 221 -12.95 -23.36 3.65
CA GLY A 221 -12.45 -24.31 2.66
C GLY A 221 -10.92 -24.27 2.52
N ARG A 222 -10.35 -25.40 2.10
CA ARG A 222 -8.93 -25.49 1.76
C ARG A 222 -8.65 -24.67 0.49
N PRO A 223 -7.68 -23.74 0.50
CA PRO A 223 -7.34 -23.00 -0.69
C PRO A 223 -6.71 -23.92 -1.75
N ASP A 224 -7.08 -23.71 -3.01
CA ASP A 224 -6.38 -24.33 -4.15
C ASP A 224 -5.06 -23.61 -4.43
N VAL A 225 -5.05 -22.28 -4.25
CA VAL A 225 -3.88 -21.43 -4.44
C VAL A 225 -3.74 -20.47 -3.27
N ILE A 226 -2.51 -20.30 -2.80
CA ILE A 226 -2.15 -19.23 -1.87
C ILE A 226 -1.23 -18.24 -2.61
N ILE A 227 -1.56 -16.95 -2.57
CA ILE A 227 -0.69 -15.84 -2.95
C ILE A 227 -0.29 -15.17 -1.64
N THR A 228 0.98 -14.88 -1.45
CA THR A 228 1.49 -14.24 -0.23
C THR A 228 2.51 -13.16 -0.57
N ASP A 229 2.37 -11.98 0.03
CA ASP A 229 3.29 -10.84 -0.11
C ASP A 229 3.65 -10.31 1.30
N PRO A 230 4.43 -11.09 2.08
CA PRO A 230 4.71 -10.77 3.46
C PRO A 230 5.67 -9.57 3.59
N PRO A 231 5.75 -8.95 4.79
CA PRO A 231 6.71 -7.89 5.07
C PRO A 231 8.17 -8.40 4.94
N ARG A 232 9.13 -7.47 4.98
CA ARG A 232 10.57 -7.78 4.85
C ARG A 232 11.09 -8.86 5.79
N ALA A 233 10.43 -9.08 6.92
CA ALA A 233 10.77 -10.13 7.88
C ALA A 233 10.41 -11.54 7.40
N GLY A 234 9.59 -11.67 6.34
CA GLY A 234 9.02 -12.93 5.89
C GLY A 234 7.79 -13.35 6.70
N MET A 235 7.39 -14.61 6.57
CA MET A 235 6.26 -15.18 7.29
C MET A 235 6.67 -15.69 8.68
N HIS A 236 5.72 -15.70 9.61
CA HIS A 236 5.88 -16.38 10.90
C HIS A 236 5.78 -17.90 10.71
N ASP A 237 6.46 -18.67 11.55
CA ASP A 237 6.49 -20.14 11.46
C ASP A 237 5.07 -20.75 11.55
N ASP A 238 4.18 -20.18 12.37
CA ASP A 238 2.79 -20.66 12.49
C ASP A 238 2.01 -20.50 11.19
N VAL A 239 2.27 -19.41 10.44
CA VAL A 239 1.68 -19.19 9.10
C VAL A 239 2.17 -20.24 8.12
N ILE A 240 3.48 -20.53 8.11
CA ILE A 240 4.08 -21.58 7.28
C ILE A 240 3.49 -22.94 7.62
N ASN A 241 3.40 -23.28 8.92
CA ASN A 241 2.80 -24.53 9.38
C ASN A 241 1.34 -24.66 8.93
N THR A 242 0.57 -23.58 8.98
CA THR A 242 -0.82 -23.59 8.51
C THR A 242 -0.92 -23.74 6.99
N ILE A 243 -0.01 -23.13 6.23
CA ILE A 243 0.09 -23.36 4.77
C ILE A 243 0.39 -24.83 4.48
N LEU A 244 1.34 -25.42 5.19
CA LEU A 244 1.66 -26.86 5.07
C LEU A 244 0.49 -27.78 5.46
N PHE A 245 -0.35 -27.36 6.42
CA PHE A 245 -1.59 -28.07 6.77
C PHE A 245 -2.68 -27.90 5.71
N ALA A 246 -2.82 -26.70 5.16
CA ALA A 246 -3.83 -26.40 4.13
C ALA A 246 -3.58 -27.16 2.84
N GLU A 247 -2.31 -27.46 2.53
CA GLU A 247 -1.88 -28.18 1.34
C GLU A 247 -2.44 -27.62 0.02
N PRO A 248 -2.31 -26.28 -0.24
CA PRO A 248 -2.71 -25.74 -1.54
C PRO A 248 -1.95 -26.43 -2.68
N GLN A 249 -2.58 -26.55 -3.84
CA GLN A 249 -1.91 -27.07 -5.02
C GLN A 249 -0.74 -26.20 -5.48
N ARG A 250 -0.81 -24.90 -5.16
CA ARG A 250 0.19 -23.91 -5.59
C ARG A 250 0.33 -22.77 -4.60
N ILE A 251 1.57 -22.34 -4.41
CA ILE A 251 1.92 -21.15 -3.62
C ILE A 251 2.64 -20.17 -4.54
N VAL A 252 2.20 -18.93 -4.57
CA VAL A 252 2.88 -17.80 -5.23
C VAL A 252 3.40 -16.89 -4.13
N TYR A 253 4.72 -16.78 -4.01
CA TYR A 253 5.39 -15.98 -2.99
C TYR A 253 6.00 -14.72 -3.63
N VAL A 254 5.39 -13.57 -3.41
CA VAL A 254 5.95 -12.25 -3.74
C VAL A 254 6.84 -11.80 -2.58
N SER A 255 8.00 -11.22 -2.86
CA SER A 255 8.93 -10.81 -1.80
C SER A 255 9.80 -9.63 -2.23
N CYS A 256 10.00 -8.68 -1.33
CA CYS A 256 11.01 -7.63 -1.47
C CYS A 256 12.35 -7.98 -0.78
N ASN A 257 12.48 -9.18 -0.16
CA ASN A 257 13.68 -9.63 0.54
C ASN A 257 14.01 -11.09 0.21
N PRO A 258 14.95 -11.35 -0.70
CA PRO A 258 15.30 -12.71 -1.10
C PRO A 258 15.84 -13.58 0.05
N ALA A 259 16.46 -13.01 1.07
CA ALA A 259 17.02 -13.77 2.18
C ALA A 259 15.91 -14.40 3.06
N THR A 260 14.90 -13.61 3.43
CA THR A 260 13.75 -14.14 4.19
C THR A 260 12.88 -15.05 3.33
N GLN A 261 12.73 -14.75 2.04
CA GLN A 261 12.06 -15.64 1.10
C GLN A 261 12.74 -17.02 1.04
N ALA A 262 14.07 -17.06 0.93
CA ALA A 262 14.81 -18.32 0.89
C ALA A 262 14.65 -19.11 2.21
N ARG A 263 14.63 -18.45 3.38
CA ARG A 263 14.35 -19.06 4.67
C ARG A 263 12.97 -19.71 4.67
N ASP A 264 11.95 -18.96 4.30
CA ASP A 264 10.56 -19.44 4.31
C ASP A 264 10.35 -20.58 3.30
N LEU A 265 10.95 -20.47 2.12
CA LEU A 265 10.93 -21.53 1.12
C LEU A 265 11.60 -22.82 1.61
N SER A 266 12.67 -22.72 2.41
CA SER A 266 13.32 -23.90 3.00
C SER A 266 12.42 -24.63 3.99
N LEU A 267 11.52 -23.93 4.68
CA LEU A 267 10.51 -24.53 5.56
C LEU A 267 9.36 -25.17 4.76
N LEU A 268 8.99 -24.54 3.65
CA LEU A 268 7.96 -25.07 2.73
C LEU A 268 8.46 -26.27 1.90
N ASP A 269 9.77 -26.48 1.77
CA ASP A 269 10.39 -27.58 0.99
C ASP A 269 9.98 -28.97 1.50
N ALA A 270 9.44 -29.06 2.72
CA ALA A 270 8.87 -30.30 3.26
C ALA A 270 7.75 -30.89 2.35
N LYS A 271 7.01 -30.03 1.62
CA LYS A 271 5.90 -30.46 0.74
C LYS A 271 5.92 -29.80 -0.65
N TYR A 272 6.71 -28.75 -0.85
CA TYR A 272 6.70 -27.94 -2.07
C TYR A 272 8.09 -27.87 -2.71
N LYS A 273 8.12 -27.70 -4.02
CA LYS A 273 9.33 -27.40 -4.78
C LYS A 273 9.20 -26.05 -5.48
N VAL A 274 10.27 -25.28 -5.49
CA VAL A 274 10.33 -24.05 -6.30
C VAL A 274 10.33 -24.42 -7.78
N MET A 275 9.30 -24.03 -8.50
CA MET A 275 9.10 -24.31 -9.92
C MET A 275 9.62 -23.21 -10.81
N ALA A 276 9.52 -21.95 -10.37
CA ALA A 276 9.95 -20.77 -11.11
C ALA A 276 10.29 -19.63 -10.17
N VAL A 277 11.20 -18.77 -10.59
CA VAL A 277 11.54 -17.50 -9.93
C VAL A 277 11.62 -16.43 -11.00
N GLN A 278 10.92 -15.32 -10.79
CA GLN A 278 10.91 -14.18 -11.70
C GLN A 278 11.23 -12.90 -10.93
N PRO A 279 12.43 -12.33 -11.06
CA PRO A 279 12.73 -11.00 -10.58
C PRO A 279 11.92 -9.94 -11.36
N VAL A 280 11.44 -8.93 -10.65
CA VAL A 280 10.78 -7.73 -11.20
C VAL A 280 11.48 -6.51 -10.62
N ASP A 281 12.02 -5.66 -11.48
CA ASP A 281 12.63 -4.40 -11.07
C ASP A 281 11.53 -3.39 -10.76
N MET A 282 11.46 -2.95 -9.49
CA MET A 282 10.44 -2.04 -8.99
C MET A 282 10.88 -0.57 -9.00
N PHE A 283 12.08 -0.26 -9.51
CA PHE A 283 12.67 1.09 -9.52
C PHE A 283 12.84 1.69 -10.92
#